data_1f01da349413e6fdac6e5d84afb7c222
#
_entry.id   1f01da349413e6fdac6e5d84afb7c222
#
_cell.length_a   1.000
_cell.length_b   1.000
_cell.length_c   1.000
_cell.angle_alpha   90.00
_cell.angle_beta   90.00
_cell.angle_gamma   90.00
#
_symmetry.space_group_name_H-M   'P 1'
#
loop_
_entity.id
_entity.type
_entity.pdbx_description
1 polymer ?
#
loop_
_entity_poly.entity_id
_entity_poly.type
_entity_poly.pdbx_seq_one_letter_code
_entity_poly.pdbx_strand_id
1 'polypeptide(L)'
;MKQIITIQHTQSIHHTNGMVGSWTDWDLSELGIEQAERIGQKLAKQLSGHKIVMYASDLLRAKHTAEIVAKHMGITPNIRTELRERNLGKCVGKSVQWLRENIEVQEKTIDDRMFSDAESRRDEWNRLKPLFDEIMASNDECIIVVSHGDLLSVWNTMFLGMDVETLNQFELFGMAGGVSFMLQNDEGKRFIKKMSDLSYMANQFICEKREV
;
A
#
# COMPACT_ATOMS: atom_id res chain seq x y z
N MET A 1 -1.59 -13.50 -18.81
CA MET A 1 -0.64 -13.14 -17.70
C MET A 1 -1.21 -11.96 -16.94
N LYS A 2 -1.29 -12.03 -15.61
CA LYS A 2 -1.81 -10.94 -14.75
C LYS A 2 -0.66 -10.15 -14.13
N GLN A 3 -0.68 -8.83 -14.26
CA GLN A 3 0.26 -7.90 -13.63
C GLN A 3 -0.47 -7.14 -12.51
N ILE A 4 0.11 -7.15 -11.32
CA ILE A 4 -0.37 -6.39 -10.18
C ILE A 4 0.72 -5.40 -9.76
N ILE A 5 0.34 -4.16 -9.63
CA ILE A 5 1.21 -3.07 -9.17
C ILE A 5 0.63 -2.57 -7.86
N THR A 6 1.41 -2.61 -6.79
CA THR A 6 0.99 -2.00 -5.53
C THR A 6 1.74 -0.70 -5.31
N ILE A 7 1.05 0.31 -4.77
CA ILE A 7 1.60 1.61 -4.42
C ILE A 7 1.26 1.88 -2.96
N GLN A 8 2.26 2.00 -2.10
CA GLN A 8 2.03 2.59 -0.79
C GLN A 8 1.81 4.09 -0.98
N HIS A 9 0.76 4.66 -0.34
CA HIS A 9 0.49 6.10 -0.44
C HIS A 9 1.78 6.91 -0.24
N THR A 10 1.89 8.07 -0.88
CA THR A 10 3.05 8.94 -0.80
C THR A 10 3.13 9.66 0.55
N GLN A 11 4.10 10.55 0.75
CA GLN A 11 4.27 11.22 2.04
C GLN A 11 2.97 11.93 2.46
N SER A 12 2.48 11.58 3.64
CA SER A 12 1.31 12.21 4.27
C SER A 12 1.73 13.08 5.45
N ILE A 13 0.87 14.01 5.84
CA ILE A 13 1.09 14.94 6.96
C ILE A 13 1.46 14.21 8.25
N HIS A 14 0.88 13.03 8.53
CA HIS A 14 1.20 12.27 9.73
C HIS A 14 2.66 11.78 9.79
N HIS A 15 3.35 11.66 8.66
CA HIS A 15 4.78 11.34 8.65
C HIS A 15 5.67 12.47 9.19
N THR A 16 5.14 13.68 9.31
CA THR A 16 5.90 14.88 9.68
C THR A 16 5.43 15.54 10.97
N ASN A 17 4.21 15.24 11.44
CA ASN A 17 3.60 15.87 12.60
C ASN A 17 3.64 15.03 13.88
N GLY A 18 4.24 13.83 13.83
CA GLY A 18 4.34 12.93 14.98
C GLY A 18 3.03 12.26 15.41
N MET A 19 2.01 12.29 14.56
CA MET A 19 0.72 11.68 14.83
C MET A 19 0.63 10.26 14.25
N VAL A 20 -0.24 9.45 14.82
CA VAL A 20 -0.54 8.09 14.33
C VAL A 20 -1.29 8.18 13.01
N GLY A 21 -0.90 7.35 12.05
CA GLY A 21 -1.59 7.19 10.77
C GLY A 21 -2.89 6.40 10.94
N SER A 22 -2.83 5.07 10.90
CA SER A 22 -4.00 4.18 11.07
C SER A 22 -5.26 4.69 10.33
N TRP A 23 -6.45 4.65 10.94
CA TRP A 23 -7.72 5.13 10.38
C TRP A 23 -7.94 6.63 10.61
N THR A 24 -6.94 7.44 10.29
CA THR A 24 -7.04 8.91 10.30
C THR A 24 -7.07 9.45 8.87
N ASP A 25 -7.75 10.57 8.67
CA ASP A 25 -7.86 11.26 7.38
C ASP A 25 -6.78 12.34 7.19
N TRP A 26 -5.54 12.01 7.54
CA TRP A 26 -4.39 12.83 7.16
C TRP A 26 -4.21 12.82 5.65
N ASP A 27 -4.19 14.00 5.05
CA ASP A 27 -3.91 14.16 3.62
C ASP A 27 -2.42 14.04 3.30
N LEU A 28 -2.10 14.10 2.02
CA LEU A 28 -0.73 14.20 1.53
C LEU A 28 -0.09 15.52 1.97
N SER A 29 1.22 15.49 2.19
CA SER A 29 2.02 16.70 2.24
C SER A 29 2.25 17.27 0.83
N GLU A 30 2.74 18.50 0.70
CA GLU A 30 3.14 19.06 -0.59
C GLU A 30 4.13 18.13 -1.32
N LEU A 31 5.14 17.63 -0.60
CA LEU A 31 6.07 16.66 -1.16
C LEU A 31 5.37 15.36 -1.59
N GLY A 32 4.37 14.90 -0.82
CA GLY A 32 3.59 13.70 -1.18
C GLY A 32 2.82 13.88 -2.48
N ILE A 33 2.24 15.05 -2.71
CA ILE A 33 1.57 15.39 -3.97
C ILE A 33 2.56 15.33 -5.14
N GLU A 34 3.73 15.95 -5.00
CA GLU A 34 4.78 15.90 -6.04
C GLU A 34 5.24 14.45 -6.31
N GLN A 35 5.38 13.64 -5.25
CA GLN A 35 5.75 12.23 -5.37
C GLN A 35 4.69 11.45 -6.17
N ALA A 36 3.40 11.65 -5.86
CA ALA A 36 2.29 10.99 -6.56
C ALA A 36 2.23 11.40 -8.05
N GLU A 37 2.44 12.68 -8.36
CA GLU A 37 2.53 13.18 -9.73
C GLU A 37 3.64 12.47 -10.53
N ARG A 38 4.84 12.31 -9.95
CA ARG A 38 5.96 11.62 -10.58
C ARG A 38 5.69 10.13 -10.80
N ILE A 39 5.09 9.47 -9.81
CA ILE A 39 4.66 8.07 -9.95
C ILE A 39 3.67 7.93 -11.09
N GLY A 40 2.64 8.80 -11.13
CA GLY A 40 1.61 8.80 -12.17
C GLY A 40 2.19 8.97 -13.57
N GLN A 41 3.06 9.96 -13.77
CA GLN A 41 3.72 10.21 -15.06
C GLN A 41 4.53 9.00 -15.55
N LYS A 42 5.33 8.38 -14.66
CA LYS A 42 6.16 7.23 -15.04
C LYS A 42 5.34 5.98 -15.32
N LEU A 43 4.35 5.69 -14.48
CA LEU A 43 3.47 4.54 -14.67
C LEU A 43 2.59 4.70 -15.91
N ALA A 44 2.03 5.89 -16.19
CA ALA A 44 1.25 6.13 -17.39
C ALA A 44 2.06 5.86 -18.68
N LYS A 45 3.33 6.29 -18.69
CA LYS A 45 4.24 5.99 -19.81
C LYS A 45 4.55 4.50 -19.93
N GLN A 46 4.84 3.83 -18.80
CA GLN A 46 5.23 2.42 -18.75
C GLN A 46 4.08 1.48 -19.12
N LEU A 47 2.85 1.85 -18.72
CA LEU A 47 1.65 1.03 -18.91
C LEU A 47 0.79 1.50 -20.11
N SER A 48 1.36 2.32 -20.99
CA SER A 48 0.67 2.79 -22.19
C SER A 48 0.16 1.61 -23.03
N GLY A 49 -1.09 1.66 -23.43
CA GLY A 49 -1.76 0.60 -24.22
C GLY A 49 -2.36 -0.55 -23.40
N HIS A 50 -2.14 -0.60 -22.08
CA HIS A 50 -2.80 -1.57 -21.24
C HIS A 50 -4.18 -1.08 -20.76
N LYS A 51 -5.15 -2.00 -20.67
CA LYS A 51 -6.40 -1.75 -19.95
C LYS A 51 -6.12 -1.88 -18.45
N ILE A 52 -6.18 -0.77 -17.72
CA ILE A 52 -5.81 -0.70 -16.31
C ILE A 52 -7.08 -0.61 -15.46
N VAL A 53 -7.14 -1.41 -14.40
CA VAL A 53 -8.11 -1.28 -13.30
C VAL A 53 -7.36 -0.85 -12.04
N MET A 54 -7.86 0.16 -11.34
CA MET A 54 -7.25 0.66 -10.12
C MET A 54 -8.20 0.50 -8.94
N TYR A 55 -7.69 -0.01 -7.83
CA TYR A 55 -8.34 -0.06 -6.53
C TYR A 55 -7.56 0.80 -5.53
N ALA A 56 -8.26 1.47 -4.63
CA ALA A 56 -7.61 2.29 -3.61
C ALA A 56 -8.37 2.28 -2.28
N SER A 57 -7.63 2.40 -1.18
CA SER A 57 -8.20 2.71 0.12
C SER A 57 -8.97 4.04 0.08
N ASP A 58 -10.02 4.14 0.88
CA ASP A 58 -10.80 5.36 1.06
C ASP A 58 -10.15 6.36 2.04
N LEU A 59 -9.13 5.95 2.82
CA LEU A 59 -8.38 6.87 3.66
C LEU A 59 -7.67 7.93 2.81
N LEU A 60 -7.86 9.20 3.18
CA LEU A 60 -7.59 10.36 2.32
C LEU A 60 -6.21 10.33 1.65
N ARG A 61 -5.14 10.00 2.37
CA ARG A 61 -3.77 9.91 1.82
C ARG A 61 -3.60 8.90 0.69
N ALA A 62 -4.25 7.74 0.80
CA ALA A 62 -4.18 6.69 -0.23
C ALA A 62 -5.12 7.02 -1.40
N LYS A 63 -6.33 7.50 -1.10
CA LYS A 63 -7.29 7.97 -2.09
C LYS A 63 -6.70 9.09 -2.94
N HIS A 64 -6.13 10.12 -2.32
CA HIS A 64 -5.54 11.26 -3.02
C HIS A 64 -4.32 10.83 -3.86
N THR A 65 -3.44 9.94 -3.33
CA THR A 65 -2.36 9.33 -4.13
C THR A 65 -2.94 8.64 -5.37
N ALA A 66 -3.99 7.83 -5.21
CA ALA A 66 -4.62 7.10 -6.31
C ALA A 66 -5.25 8.03 -7.34
N GLU A 67 -5.95 9.07 -6.91
CA GLU A 67 -6.60 10.05 -7.79
C GLU A 67 -5.57 10.81 -8.65
N ILE A 68 -4.45 11.23 -8.05
CA ILE A 68 -3.35 11.87 -8.79
C ILE A 68 -2.76 10.91 -9.82
N VAL A 69 -2.42 9.69 -9.41
CA VAL A 69 -1.84 8.66 -10.31
C VAL A 69 -2.82 8.32 -11.44
N ALA A 70 -4.10 8.10 -11.12
CA ALA A 70 -5.15 7.74 -12.07
C ALA A 70 -5.40 8.83 -13.12
N LYS A 71 -5.30 10.09 -12.75
CA LYS A 71 -5.44 11.25 -13.66
C LYS A 71 -4.47 11.17 -14.84
N HIS A 72 -3.23 10.73 -14.63
CA HIS A 72 -2.23 10.56 -15.70
C HIS A 72 -2.58 9.43 -16.67
N MET A 73 -3.42 8.50 -16.25
CA MET A 73 -3.84 7.34 -17.03
C MET A 73 -5.25 7.50 -17.63
N GLY A 74 -5.97 8.57 -17.26
CA GLY A 74 -7.37 8.79 -17.70
C GLY A 74 -8.37 7.77 -17.14
N ILE A 75 -8.11 7.23 -15.94
CA ILE A 75 -8.97 6.23 -15.28
C ILE A 75 -9.51 6.75 -13.95
N THR A 76 -10.49 6.04 -13.38
CA THR A 76 -11.07 6.34 -12.06
C THR A 76 -10.79 5.18 -11.10
N PRO A 77 -10.26 5.42 -9.89
CA PRO A 77 -10.04 4.37 -8.91
C PRO A 77 -11.35 3.82 -8.34
N ASN A 78 -11.42 2.51 -8.15
CA ASN A 78 -12.46 1.84 -7.36
C ASN A 78 -12.08 1.94 -5.89
N ILE A 79 -12.84 2.69 -5.11
CA ILE A 79 -12.56 2.90 -3.69
C ILE A 79 -13.09 1.73 -2.87
N ARG A 80 -12.23 1.16 -1.99
CA ARG A 80 -12.50 -0.04 -1.21
C ARG A 80 -12.02 0.12 0.23
N THR A 81 -12.94 -0.01 1.18
CA THR A 81 -12.64 0.10 2.63
C THR A 81 -11.76 -1.06 3.13
N GLU A 82 -11.80 -2.20 2.45
CA GLU A 82 -10.95 -3.35 2.73
C GLU A 82 -9.45 -3.06 2.54
N LEU A 83 -9.12 -1.98 1.79
CA LEU A 83 -7.74 -1.51 1.57
C LEU A 83 -7.28 -0.47 2.60
N ARG A 84 -8.06 -0.18 3.65
CA ARG A 84 -7.62 0.67 4.76
C ARG A 84 -6.39 0.09 5.45
N GLU A 85 -5.59 0.96 6.04
CA GLU A 85 -4.52 0.59 6.96
C GLU A 85 -5.06 -0.23 8.14
N ARG A 86 -4.20 -0.90 8.88
CA ARG A 86 -4.58 -1.56 10.12
C ARG A 86 -5.22 -0.55 11.10
N ASN A 87 -6.36 -0.93 11.65
CA ASN A 87 -7.02 -0.13 12.68
C ASN A 87 -6.28 -0.32 14.01
N LEU A 88 -5.72 0.76 14.54
CA LEU A 88 -5.02 0.74 15.83
C LEU A 88 -5.92 1.20 17.01
N GLY A 89 -7.25 1.16 16.84
CA GLY A 89 -8.24 1.42 17.88
C GLY A 89 -8.10 2.81 18.51
N LYS A 90 -8.13 2.89 19.82
CA LYS A 90 -8.13 4.16 20.58
C LYS A 90 -6.89 5.04 20.41
N CYS A 91 -5.82 4.56 19.80
CA CYS A 91 -4.69 5.41 19.47
C CYS A 91 -4.90 6.23 18.17
N VAL A 92 -5.96 5.96 17.42
CA VAL A 92 -6.34 6.76 16.24
C VAL A 92 -6.54 8.22 16.65
N GLY A 93 -5.84 9.14 15.99
CA GLY A 93 -5.86 10.58 16.31
C GLY A 93 -4.98 10.98 17.49
N LYS A 94 -4.19 10.07 18.06
CA LYS A 94 -3.19 10.36 19.11
C LYS A 94 -1.80 10.52 18.49
N SER A 95 -0.85 11.05 19.29
CA SER A 95 0.55 11.10 18.89
C SER A 95 1.22 9.72 18.96
N VAL A 96 2.29 9.54 18.19
CA VAL A 96 3.16 8.34 18.28
C VAL A 96 3.76 8.23 19.69
N GLN A 97 4.04 9.35 20.37
CA GLN A 97 4.50 9.34 21.75
C GLN A 97 3.42 8.76 22.67
N TRP A 98 2.17 9.25 22.55
CA TRP A 98 1.06 8.71 23.33
C TRP A 98 0.88 7.21 23.12
N LEU A 99 0.95 6.74 21.85
CA LEU A 99 0.88 5.32 21.55
C LEU A 99 1.95 4.52 22.33
N ARG A 100 3.21 4.95 22.29
CA ARG A 100 4.32 4.27 22.99
C ARG A 100 4.14 4.21 24.49
N GLU A 101 3.55 5.23 25.09
CA GLU A 101 3.33 5.34 26.53
C GLU A 101 2.08 4.58 27.02
N ASN A 102 1.12 4.29 26.13
CA ASN A 102 -0.19 3.76 26.50
C ASN A 102 -0.53 2.40 25.87
N ILE A 103 0.40 1.78 25.19
CA ILE A 103 0.17 0.45 24.58
C ILE A 103 -0.24 -0.55 25.67
N GLU A 104 -1.36 -1.26 25.47
CA GLU A 104 -1.91 -2.20 26.46
C GLU A 104 -1.24 -3.56 26.39
N VAL A 105 -0.97 -4.03 25.17
CA VAL A 105 -0.38 -5.33 24.89
C VAL A 105 0.75 -5.18 23.89
N GLN A 106 1.94 -5.69 24.25
CA GLN A 106 3.03 -5.86 23.28
C GLN A 106 2.71 -7.05 22.39
N GLU A 107 2.51 -6.78 21.11
CA GLU A 107 2.20 -7.84 20.14
C GLU A 107 3.37 -8.81 19.97
N LYS A 108 3.10 -10.10 20.11
CA LYS A 108 4.05 -11.21 19.93
C LYS A 108 3.57 -12.19 18.88
N THR A 109 2.27 -12.19 18.62
CA THR A 109 1.62 -13.06 17.65
C THR A 109 0.66 -12.26 16.78
N ILE A 110 0.26 -12.83 15.66
CA ILE A 110 -0.72 -12.24 14.73
C ILE A 110 -2.11 -12.05 15.34
N ASP A 111 -2.40 -12.66 16.49
CA ASP A 111 -3.68 -12.58 17.18
C ASP A 111 -3.71 -11.49 18.26
N ASP A 112 -2.54 -10.95 18.62
CA ASP A 112 -2.44 -9.88 19.60
C ASP A 112 -2.94 -8.56 19.01
N ARG A 113 -3.51 -7.71 19.89
CA ARG A 113 -3.97 -6.35 19.58
C ARG A 113 -3.32 -5.38 20.52
N MET A 114 -2.73 -4.32 19.99
CA MET A 114 -2.12 -3.26 20.82
C MET A 114 -3.10 -2.67 21.82
N PHE A 115 -4.38 -2.58 21.42
CA PHE A 115 -5.52 -2.14 22.23
C PHE A 115 -6.69 -3.08 22.00
N SER A 116 -7.57 -3.18 22.97
CA SER A 116 -8.74 -4.09 22.93
C SER A 116 -9.68 -3.85 21.73
N ASP A 117 -9.71 -2.62 21.21
CA ASP A 117 -10.52 -2.17 20.06
C ASP A 117 -9.71 -2.05 18.75
N ALA A 118 -8.44 -2.44 18.76
CA ALA A 118 -7.59 -2.46 17.57
C ALA A 118 -7.76 -3.77 16.76
N GLU A 119 -7.40 -3.73 15.48
CA GLU A 119 -7.21 -4.94 14.68
C GLU A 119 -5.90 -5.66 15.06
N SER A 120 -5.96 -6.98 15.18
CA SER A 120 -4.78 -7.84 15.08
C SER A 120 -4.34 -8.00 13.62
N ARG A 121 -3.18 -8.60 13.37
CA ARG A 121 -2.76 -8.96 11.99
C ARG A 121 -3.73 -9.94 11.33
N ARG A 122 -4.31 -10.88 12.10
CA ARG A 122 -5.32 -11.80 11.61
C ARG A 122 -6.63 -11.09 11.25
N ASP A 123 -7.04 -10.07 12.00
CA ASP A 123 -8.24 -9.29 11.66
C ASP A 123 -8.02 -8.54 10.34
N GLU A 124 -6.87 -7.91 10.17
CA GLU A 124 -6.49 -7.21 8.94
C GLU A 124 -6.45 -8.16 7.74
N TRP A 125 -5.85 -9.37 7.91
CA TRP A 125 -5.86 -10.43 6.91
C TRP A 125 -7.28 -10.83 6.53
N ASN A 126 -8.13 -11.13 7.51
CA ASN A 126 -9.51 -11.56 7.26
C ASN A 126 -10.34 -10.48 6.55
N ARG A 127 -10.09 -9.21 6.83
CA ARG A 127 -10.72 -8.08 6.15
C ARG A 127 -10.28 -7.96 4.69
N LEU A 128 -8.98 -8.13 4.43
CA LEU A 128 -8.41 -8.02 3.09
C LEU A 128 -8.72 -9.23 2.19
N LYS A 129 -8.75 -10.42 2.75
CA LYS A 129 -8.78 -11.69 2.00
C LYS A 129 -9.89 -11.79 0.95
N PRO A 130 -11.16 -11.42 1.23
CA PRO A 130 -12.22 -11.48 0.20
C PRO A 130 -11.93 -10.59 -1.01
N LEU A 131 -11.45 -9.37 -0.80
CA LEU A 131 -11.09 -8.46 -1.89
C LEU A 131 -9.86 -8.95 -2.66
N PHE A 132 -8.86 -9.47 -1.95
CA PHE A 132 -7.69 -10.08 -2.59
C PHE A 132 -8.11 -11.21 -3.53
N ASP A 133 -8.99 -12.11 -3.08
CA ASP A 133 -9.48 -13.22 -3.90
C ASP A 133 -10.31 -12.73 -5.09
N GLU A 134 -11.18 -11.72 -4.92
CA GLU A 134 -11.92 -11.06 -5.99
C GLU A 134 -10.98 -10.53 -7.07
N ILE A 135 -9.94 -9.79 -6.68
CA ILE A 135 -8.96 -9.21 -7.59
C ILE A 135 -8.15 -10.29 -8.30
N MET A 136 -7.71 -11.32 -7.57
CA MET A 136 -6.91 -12.41 -8.15
C MET A 136 -7.73 -13.27 -9.11
N ALA A 137 -9.03 -13.44 -8.88
CA ALA A 137 -9.95 -14.20 -9.75
C ALA A 137 -10.47 -13.38 -10.94
N SER A 138 -10.34 -12.05 -10.95
CA SER A 138 -10.81 -11.20 -12.05
C SER A 138 -10.10 -11.53 -13.37
N ASN A 139 -10.71 -11.14 -14.49
CA ASN A 139 -10.09 -11.26 -15.83
C ASN A 139 -9.22 -10.04 -16.19
N ASP A 140 -9.01 -9.11 -15.25
CA ASP A 140 -8.19 -7.95 -15.51
C ASP A 140 -6.71 -8.33 -15.55
N GLU A 141 -6.00 -7.87 -16.59
CA GLU A 141 -4.60 -8.23 -16.82
C GLU A 141 -3.62 -7.25 -16.19
N CYS A 142 -4.02 -5.99 -15.98
CA CYS A 142 -3.20 -4.96 -15.36
C CYS A 142 -3.98 -4.25 -14.25
N ILE A 143 -3.56 -4.46 -13.01
CA ILE A 143 -4.25 -3.98 -11.82
C ILE A 143 -3.30 -3.14 -10.99
N ILE A 144 -3.78 -1.97 -10.54
CA ILE A 144 -3.06 -1.12 -9.58
C ILE A 144 -3.83 -1.13 -8.26
N VAL A 145 -3.12 -1.32 -7.15
CA VAL A 145 -3.67 -1.25 -5.78
C VAL A 145 -2.92 -0.18 -5.00
N VAL A 146 -3.63 0.84 -4.53
CA VAL A 146 -3.06 1.93 -3.72
C VAL A 146 -3.54 1.78 -2.28
N SER A 147 -2.60 1.60 -1.35
CA SER A 147 -2.92 1.30 0.03
C SER A 147 -1.81 1.80 0.99
N HIS A 148 -1.57 1.10 2.08
CA HIS A 148 -0.76 1.51 3.23
C HIS A 148 0.29 0.45 3.57
N GLY A 149 1.19 0.78 4.49
CA GLY A 149 2.36 -0.05 4.79
C GLY A 149 2.02 -1.40 5.38
N ASP A 150 1.26 -1.44 6.47
CA ASP A 150 0.89 -2.67 7.16
C ASP A 150 0.04 -3.56 6.24
N LEU A 151 -1.00 -2.98 5.61
CA LEU A 151 -1.87 -3.74 4.72
C LEU A 151 -1.11 -4.31 3.51
N LEU A 152 -0.20 -3.56 2.91
CA LEU A 152 0.59 -4.08 1.78
C LEU A 152 1.57 -5.18 2.19
N SER A 153 2.02 -5.22 3.45
CA SER A 153 2.76 -6.37 3.97
C SER A 153 1.90 -7.62 3.99
N VAL A 154 0.66 -7.50 4.45
CA VAL A 154 -0.34 -8.59 4.39
C VAL A 154 -0.64 -9.01 2.95
N TRP A 155 -0.87 -8.02 2.05
CA TRP A 155 -1.07 -8.28 0.61
C TRP A 155 0.09 -9.08 -0.01
N ASN A 156 1.33 -8.68 0.28
CA ASN A 156 2.54 -9.33 -0.24
C ASN A 156 2.62 -10.79 0.22
N THR A 157 2.29 -11.06 1.48
CA THR A 157 2.25 -12.41 2.07
C THR A 157 1.18 -13.27 1.38
N MET A 158 -0.03 -12.75 1.18
CA MET A 158 -1.10 -13.42 0.42
C MET A 158 -0.70 -13.69 -1.03
N PHE A 159 -0.06 -12.69 -1.68
CA PHE A 159 0.36 -12.83 -3.07
C PHE A 159 1.39 -13.95 -3.25
N LEU A 160 2.27 -14.16 -2.28
CA LEU A 160 3.23 -15.26 -2.29
C LEU A 160 2.59 -16.62 -1.96
N GLY A 161 1.29 -16.66 -1.62
CA GLY A 161 0.58 -17.89 -1.27
C GLY A 161 0.98 -18.42 0.10
N MET A 162 1.46 -17.58 0.97
CA MET A 162 1.82 -17.92 2.35
C MET A 162 0.58 -17.86 3.24
N ASP A 163 0.61 -18.61 4.34
CA ASP A 163 -0.43 -18.57 5.36
C ASP A 163 -0.27 -17.36 6.28
N VAL A 164 -1.34 -16.94 6.94
CA VAL A 164 -1.33 -15.79 7.85
C VAL A 164 -0.33 -15.96 8.99
N GLU A 165 -0.09 -17.19 9.45
CA GLU A 165 0.86 -17.55 10.50
C GLU A 165 2.31 -17.16 10.15
N THR A 166 2.61 -16.98 8.87
CA THR A 166 3.93 -16.50 8.40
C THR A 166 4.26 -15.10 8.94
N LEU A 167 3.25 -14.26 9.15
CA LEU A 167 3.40 -12.93 9.74
C LEU A 167 3.90 -12.94 11.19
N ASN A 168 3.91 -14.10 11.87
CA ASN A 168 4.59 -14.26 13.17
C ASN A 168 6.13 -14.26 13.05
N GLN A 169 6.66 -14.46 11.86
CA GLN A 169 8.10 -14.67 11.65
C GLN A 169 8.74 -13.51 10.90
N PHE A 170 8.06 -12.97 9.91
CA PHE A 170 8.55 -11.84 9.10
C PHE A 170 7.40 -11.08 8.44
N GLU A 171 7.68 -9.82 8.08
CA GLU A 171 6.78 -8.93 7.39
C GLU A 171 7.47 -8.36 6.14
N LEU A 172 6.68 -8.12 5.10
CA LEU A 172 7.17 -7.65 3.79
C LEU A 172 6.79 -6.18 3.58
N PHE A 173 7.34 -5.31 4.44
CA PHE A 173 7.08 -3.87 4.39
C PHE A 173 7.72 -3.20 3.19
N GLY A 174 7.04 -2.13 2.75
CA GLY A 174 7.58 -1.13 1.84
C GLY A 174 7.80 0.21 2.53
N MET A 175 7.96 1.24 1.72
CA MET A 175 8.09 2.64 2.15
C MET A 175 7.06 3.51 1.44
N ALA A 176 6.69 4.64 2.04
CA ALA A 176 5.78 5.61 1.44
C ALA A 176 6.23 6.01 0.02
N GLY A 177 5.33 5.91 -0.94
CA GLY A 177 5.59 6.10 -2.37
C GLY A 177 6.29 4.94 -3.07
N GLY A 178 6.54 3.83 -2.37
CA GLY A 178 7.12 2.63 -2.97
C GLY A 178 6.16 1.94 -3.93
N VAL A 179 6.67 1.60 -5.11
CA VAL A 179 5.92 0.90 -6.17
C VAL A 179 6.43 -0.52 -6.29
N SER A 180 5.54 -1.50 -6.16
CA SER A 180 5.91 -2.91 -6.32
C SER A 180 5.29 -3.48 -7.59
N PHE A 181 6.02 -4.39 -8.25
CA PHE A 181 5.59 -5.09 -9.46
C PHE A 181 5.51 -6.59 -9.20
N MET A 182 4.33 -7.14 -9.37
CA MET A 182 4.01 -8.54 -9.17
C MET A 182 3.41 -9.11 -10.45
N LEU A 183 3.72 -10.35 -10.76
CA LEU A 183 3.20 -11.05 -11.93
C LEU A 183 2.66 -12.43 -11.54
N GLN A 184 1.56 -12.82 -12.16
CA GLN A 184 1.10 -14.19 -12.17
C GLN A 184 1.01 -14.67 -13.62
N ASN A 185 1.69 -15.76 -13.96
CA ASN A 185 1.61 -16.35 -15.30
C ASN A 185 0.34 -17.19 -15.47
N ASP A 186 0.10 -17.68 -16.67
CA ASP A 186 -1.12 -18.41 -17.01
C ASP A 186 -1.18 -19.80 -16.32
N GLU A 187 -0.06 -20.29 -15.81
CA GLU A 187 0.06 -21.52 -15.00
C GLU A 187 -0.17 -21.24 -13.49
N GLY A 188 -0.47 -19.99 -13.11
CA GLY A 188 -0.69 -19.59 -11.73
C GLY A 188 0.59 -19.30 -10.92
N LYS A 189 1.78 -19.44 -11.48
CA LYS A 189 3.05 -19.13 -10.79
C LYS A 189 3.19 -17.63 -10.59
N ARG A 190 3.55 -17.22 -9.37
CA ARG A 190 3.65 -15.83 -8.93
C ARG A 190 5.08 -15.37 -8.79
N PHE A 191 5.34 -14.10 -9.11
CA PHE A 191 6.66 -13.47 -9.08
C PHE A 191 6.56 -12.07 -8.52
N ILE A 192 7.46 -11.69 -7.61
CA ILE A 192 7.71 -10.30 -7.26
C ILE A 192 8.92 -9.82 -8.06
N LYS A 193 8.70 -8.95 -9.03
CA LYS A 193 9.76 -8.37 -9.88
C LYS A 193 10.50 -7.25 -9.19
N LYS A 194 9.76 -6.42 -8.44
CA LYS A 194 10.26 -5.31 -7.64
C LYS A 194 9.38 -5.18 -6.41
N MET A 195 9.96 -4.84 -5.28
CA MET A 195 9.25 -4.53 -4.05
C MET A 195 9.68 -3.15 -3.57
N SER A 196 8.68 -2.27 -3.37
CA SER A 196 8.87 -0.91 -2.85
C SER A 196 9.94 -0.09 -3.58
N ASP A 197 9.89 -0.07 -4.92
CA ASP A 197 10.82 0.71 -5.74
C ASP A 197 10.53 2.21 -5.60
N LEU A 198 11.43 2.94 -4.96
CA LEU A 198 11.34 4.39 -4.73
C LEU A 198 11.79 5.22 -5.93
N SER A 199 12.39 4.61 -6.95
CA SER A 199 12.89 5.32 -8.13
C SER A 199 11.78 6.03 -8.91
N TYR A 200 10.52 5.61 -8.72
CA TYR A 200 9.36 6.27 -9.32
C TYR A 200 9.15 7.70 -8.82
N MET A 201 9.58 8.01 -7.59
CA MET A 201 9.52 9.35 -7.01
C MET A 201 10.72 10.23 -7.39
N ALA A 202 11.83 9.64 -7.87
CA ALA A 202 13.06 10.38 -8.18
C ALA A 202 12.89 11.30 -9.41
N ASN A 203 13.57 12.45 -9.39
CA ASN A 203 13.68 13.34 -10.55
C ASN A 203 14.46 12.65 -11.66
N GLN A 204 14.03 12.80 -12.92
CA GLN A 204 14.74 12.24 -14.09
C GLN A 204 16.18 12.80 -14.25
N PHE A 205 16.48 13.95 -13.63
CA PHE A 205 17.76 14.65 -13.79
C PHE A 205 18.92 14.12 -12.92
N ILE A 206 18.67 13.14 -12.02
CA ILE A 206 19.74 12.63 -11.12
C ILE A 206 20.44 11.39 -11.69
N CYS A 207 19.94 10.79 -12.76
CA CYS A 207 20.46 9.53 -13.31
C CYS A 207 21.53 9.67 -14.40
N GLU A 208 21.89 10.88 -14.84
CA GLU A 208 22.85 11.07 -15.95
C GLU A 208 24.30 11.39 -15.55
N LYS A 209 24.67 11.27 -14.28
CA LYS A 209 26.08 11.46 -13.87
C LYS A 209 26.56 10.35 -12.93
N ARG A 210 26.75 9.16 -13.45
CA ARG A 210 27.77 8.20 -12.99
C ARG A 210 28.24 7.38 -14.19
N GLU A 211 28.87 8.04 -15.14
CA GLU A 211 29.95 7.42 -15.90
C GLU A 211 31.24 7.86 -15.23
N VAL A 212 31.90 6.97 -14.53
CA VAL A 212 33.37 6.75 -14.57
C VAL A 212 33.62 5.36 -14.02
#